data_2df86a88dadadc686cc94d0625b333c2
#
_entry.id   2df86a88dadadc686cc94d0625b333c2
#
_cell.length_a   1.000
_cell.length_b   1.000
_cell.length_c   1.000
_cell.angle_alpha   90.00
_cell.angle_beta   90.00
_cell.angle_gamma   90.00
#
_symmetry.space_group_name_H-M   'P 1'
#
loop_
_entity.id
_entity.type
_entity.pdbx_description
1 polymer ?
#
loop_
_entity_poly.entity_id
_entity_poly.type
_entity_poly.pdbx_seq_one_letter_code
_entity_poly.pdbx_strand_id
1 'polypeptide(L)'
;AAPKFTAGFTNTFRYRDFSLSVHIDGSFGGKLLSFTNNYLKASGAGKESLWGRDEEYGGLPYYIDKNSNQKIRLDNHGVSAPANALDGRVRHDGIIVDGVNEKGDKNDIIVSAADYYNSRYNRAGSEDNLYDNTYIKMRELKLSYRVPNNIISKIGLQNLNVSLVGSNLFFIYKNVPNVNPEATLGTGGTNPYVEYTSYPSARSFGFAINTSF
;
A
#
# COMPACT_ATOMS: atom_id res chain seq x y z
N ALA A 1 -13.29 -0.91 9.92
CA ALA A 1 -14.71 -0.48 9.88
C ALA A 1 -15.28 -0.75 8.49
N ALA A 2 -16.56 -1.11 8.43
CA ALA A 2 -17.28 -1.41 7.19
C ALA A 2 -17.20 -0.26 6.17
N PRO A 3 -17.20 -0.54 4.87
CA PRO A 3 -17.37 0.48 3.85
C PRO A 3 -18.73 1.16 3.99
N LYS A 4 -18.82 2.41 3.57
CA LYS A 4 -20.09 3.15 3.52
C LYS A 4 -21.00 2.58 2.44
N PHE A 5 -20.42 2.22 1.29
CA PHE A 5 -21.10 1.54 0.20
C PHE A 5 -20.10 0.83 -0.71
N THR A 6 -20.60 -0.12 -1.49
CA THR A 6 -19.87 -0.76 -2.60
C THR A 6 -20.63 -0.49 -3.89
N ALA A 7 -19.90 -0.40 -5.00
CA ALA A 7 -20.50 -0.18 -6.31
C ALA A 7 -19.79 -1.04 -7.37
N GLY A 8 -20.55 -1.49 -8.36
CA GLY A 8 -20.03 -2.20 -9.53
C GLY A 8 -20.62 -1.61 -10.81
N PHE A 9 -19.78 -1.55 -11.82
CA PHE A 9 -20.16 -1.07 -13.15
C PHE A 9 -19.71 -2.09 -14.19
N THR A 10 -20.66 -2.54 -15.01
CA THR A 10 -20.37 -3.42 -16.15
C THR A 10 -20.89 -2.78 -17.43
N ASN A 11 -20.04 -2.70 -18.43
CA ASN A 11 -20.43 -2.24 -19.76
C ASN A 11 -19.89 -3.18 -20.84
N THR A 12 -20.64 -3.33 -21.92
CA THR A 12 -20.26 -4.13 -23.08
C THR A 12 -20.38 -3.29 -24.35
N PHE A 13 -19.27 -3.06 -25.00
CA PHE A 13 -19.16 -2.39 -26.30
C PHE A 13 -19.16 -3.46 -27.39
N ARG A 14 -19.95 -3.25 -28.44
CA ARG A 14 -20.01 -4.16 -29.60
C ARG A 14 -19.70 -3.41 -30.88
N TYR A 15 -18.81 -4.00 -31.66
CA TYR A 15 -18.49 -3.49 -32.98
C TYR A 15 -18.29 -4.66 -33.93
N ARG A 16 -19.22 -4.81 -34.89
CA ARG A 16 -19.27 -5.97 -35.78
C ARG A 16 -19.28 -7.29 -35.00
N ASP A 17 -18.27 -8.15 -35.25
CA ASP A 17 -18.11 -9.45 -34.60
C ASP A 17 -17.32 -9.40 -33.29
N PHE A 18 -16.84 -8.20 -32.90
CA PHE A 18 -16.13 -8.01 -31.66
C PHE A 18 -17.06 -7.48 -30.56
N SER A 19 -16.81 -7.96 -29.33
CA SER A 19 -17.38 -7.36 -28.12
C SER A 19 -16.33 -7.23 -27.03
N LEU A 20 -16.29 -6.06 -26.40
CA LEU A 20 -15.45 -5.76 -25.26
C LEU A 20 -16.32 -5.54 -24.03
N SER A 21 -16.21 -6.42 -23.04
CA SER A 21 -16.88 -6.27 -21.75
C SER A 21 -15.88 -5.79 -20.71
N VAL A 22 -16.26 -4.77 -19.96
CA VAL A 22 -15.48 -4.15 -18.90
C VAL A 22 -16.28 -4.24 -17.62
N HIS A 23 -15.67 -4.80 -16.56
CA HIS A 23 -16.25 -4.82 -15.23
C HIS A 23 -15.31 -4.11 -14.27
N ILE A 24 -15.82 -3.07 -13.62
CA ILE A 24 -15.13 -2.27 -12.61
C ILE A 24 -15.95 -2.37 -11.34
N ASP A 25 -15.30 -2.57 -10.21
CA ASP A 25 -15.94 -2.48 -8.91
C ASP A 25 -15.13 -1.62 -7.95
N GLY A 26 -15.74 -1.22 -6.85
CA GLY A 26 -15.10 -0.43 -5.84
C GLY A 26 -15.81 -0.51 -4.49
N SER A 27 -15.03 -0.19 -3.47
CA SER A 27 -15.47 -0.04 -2.09
C SER A 27 -15.10 1.36 -1.62
N PHE A 28 -16.02 2.04 -0.95
CA PHE A 28 -15.86 3.44 -0.59
C PHE A 28 -16.04 3.63 0.91
N GLY A 29 -15.03 4.26 1.53
CA GLY A 29 -14.96 4.46 2.97
C GLY A 29 -14.60 3.17 3.72
N GLY A 30 -14.82 3.20 5.02
CA GLY A 30 -14.34 2.16 5.92
C GLY A 30 -12.89 2.37 6.34
N LYS A 31 -12.40 1.53 7.23
CA LYS A 31 -11.03 1.58 7.73
C LYS A 31 -10.40 0.20 7.68
N LEU A 32 -9.15 0.14 7.27
CA LEU A 32 -8.30 -1.05 7.27
C LEU A 32 -7.07 -0.81 8.15
N LEU A 33 -6.87 -1.66 9.13
CA LEU A 33 -5.64 -1.69 9.91
C LEU A 33 -4.63 -2.59 9.19
N SER A 34 -3.48 -2.03 8.81
CA SER A 34 -2.43 -2.78 8.09
C SER A 34 -1.21 -3.04 8.97
N PHE A 35 -1.05 -4.28 9.39
CA PHE A 35 0.18 -4.73 10.05
C PHE A 35 1.36 -4.83 9.08
N THR A 36 1.13 -5.14 7.82
CA THR A 36 2.20 -5.13 6.81
C THR A 36 2.85 -3.75 6.70
N ASN A 37 2.05 -2.69 6.62
CA ASN A 37 2.58 -1.32 6.60
C ASN A 37 3.30 -0.96 7.91
N ASN A 38 2.81 -1.44 9.05
CA ASN A 38 3.51 -1.28 10.32
C ASN A 38 4.90 -1.92 10.28
N TYR A 39 5.01 -3.16 9.82
CA TYR A 39 6.29 -3.86 9.69
C TYR A 39 7.23 -3.20 8.70
N LEU A 40 6.72 -2.73 7.56
CA LEU A 40 7.52 -2.00 6.57
C LEU A 40 8.12 -0.71 7.15
N LYS A 41 7.35 0.04 7.96
CA LYS A 41 7.83 1.22 8.66
C LYS A 41 8.85 0.85 9.73
N ALA A 42 8.52 -0.08 10.61
CA ALA A 42 9.35 -0.47 11.74
C ALA A 42 10.69 -1.08 11.31
N SER A 43 10.70 -1.87 10.25
CA SER A 43 11.93 -2.47 9.69
C SER A 43 12.75 -1.51 8.81
N GLY A 44 12.22 -0.33 8.49
CA GLY A 44 12.87 0.60 7.59
C GLY A 44 12.80 0.23 6.11
N ALA A 45 11.93 -0.72 5.72
CA ALA A 45 11.77 -1.17 4.33
C ALA A 45 10.72 -0.37 3.54
N GLY A 46 9.85 0.37 4.21
CA GLY A 46 8.83 1.22 3.59
C GLY A 46 9.37 2.59 3.19
N LYS A 47 8.81 3.19 2.13
CA LYS A 47 9.18 4.55 1.70
C LYS A 47 8.95 5.59 2.78
N GLU A 48 7.93 5.41 3.61
CA GLU A 48 7.62 6.31 4.73
C GLU A 48 8.74 6.35 5.78
N SER A 49 9.57 5.30 5.85
CA SER A 49 10.71 5.22 6.77
C SER A 49 11.98 5.91 6.24
N LEU A 50 11.93 6.54 5.08
CA LEU A 50 13.05 7.36 4.58
C LEU A 50 13.18 8.67 5.35
N TRP A 51 12.07 9.26 5.78
CA TRP A 51 12.11 10.54 6.52
C TRP A 51 12.97 10.45 7.77
N GLY A 52 13.87 11.41 7.89
CA GLY A 52 14.81 11.49 9.01
C GLY A 52 16.01 10.54 8.95
N ARG A 53 16.13 9.68 7.94
CA ARG A 53 17.17 8.63 7.87
C ARG A 53 18.57 9.18 7.67
N ASP A 54 18.67 10.28 6.95
CA ASP A 54 19.91 11.02 6.71
C ASP A 54 19.60 12.47 6.33
N GLU A 55 20.62 13.25 6.03
CA GLU A 55 20.50 14.67 5.65
C GLU A 55 19.60 14.87 4.41
N GLU A 56 19.72 14.00 3.39
CA GLU A 56 18.93 14.07 2.16
C GLU A 56 17.43 13.92 2.46
N TYR A 57 17.07 13.08 3.43
CA TYR A 57 15.70 12.83 3.85
C TYR A 57 15.28 13.61 5.11
N GLY A 58 15.95 14.72 5.39
CA GLY A 58 15.59 15.66 6.46
C GLY A 58 15.99 15.21 7.86
N GLY A 59 16.93 14.30 7.98
CA GLY A 59 17.52 13.91 9.26
C GLY A 59 18.32 15.05 9.88
N LEU A 60 18.13 15.29 11.18
CA LEU A 60 18.78 16.35 11.92
C LEU A 60 20.14 15.91 12.45
N PRO A 61 21.15 16.80 12.45
CA PRO A 61 22.47 16.49 13.00
C PRO A 61 22.46 16.48 14.54
N TYR A 62 23.09 15.47 15.14
CA TYR A 62 23.26 15.36 16.58
C TYR A 62 24.51 14.56 16.93
N TYR A 63 24.96 14.69 18.19
CA TYR A 63 25.97 13.81 18.80
C TYR A 63 25.43 13.22 20.10
N ILE A 64 26.06 12.16 20.58
CA ILE A 64 25.76 11.60 21.90
C ILE A 64 26.79 12.17 22.87
N ASP A 65 26.38 12.87 23.93
CA ASP A 65 27.24 13.41 24.96
C ASP A 65 27.77 12.27 25.85
N LYS A 66 29.08 12.22 26.05
CA LYS A 66 29.74 11.14 26.79
C LYS A 66 29.44 11.16 28.30
N ASN A 67 29.03 12.31 28.87
CA ASN A 67 28.77 12.42 30.29
C ASN A 67 27.34 12.12 30.66
N SER A 68 26.38 12.60 29.84
CA SER A 68 24.94 12.41 30.07
C SER A 68 24.32 11.25 29.27
N ASN A 69 25.04 10.73 28.28
CA ASN A 69 24.55 9.76 27.31
C ASN A 69 23.28 10.24 26.54
N GLN A 70 23.06 11.55 26.51
CA GLN A 70 21.93 12.14 25.80
C GLN A 70 22.32 12.52 24.38
N LYS A 71 21.32 12.49 23.48
CA LYS A 71 21.46 12.98 22.13
C LYS A 71 21.30 14.50 22.13
N ILE A 72 22.34 15.22 21.74
CA ILE A 72 22.37 16.68 21.70
C ILE A 72 22.32 17.13 20.25
N ARG A 73 21.29 17.90 19.91
CA ARG A 73 21.12 18.46 18.57
C ARG A 73 22.23 19.46 18.25
N LEU A 74 22.66 19.47 16.98
CA LEU A 74 23.51 20.50 16.41
C LEU A 74 22.65 21.38 15.47
N ASP A 75 23.01 22.66 15.35
CA ASP A 75 22.23 23.60 14.55
C ASP A 75 22.41 23.39 13.04
N ASN A 76 23.56 22.90 12.63
CA ASN A 76 23.91 22.78 11.21
C ASN A 76 24.56 21.41 10.91
N HIS A 77 24.33 20.95 9.68
CA HIS A 77 25.11 19.87 9.10
C HIS A 77 26.56 20.31 8.79
N GLY A 78 27.47 19.34 8.63
CA GLY A 78 28.86 19.62 8.30
C GLY A 78 29.73 20.14 9.49
N VAL A 79 29.16 20.21 10.69
CA VAL A 79 29.89 20.57 11.91
C VAL A 79 30.68 19.37 12.44
N SER A 80 31.92 19.59 12.87
CA SER A 80 32.72 18.56 13.50
C SER A 80 32.15 18.17 14.87
N ALA A 81 32.34 16.91 15.26
CA ALA A 81 31.91 16.43 16.56
C ALA A 81 32.64 17.20 17.68
N PRO A 82 31.94 17.69 18.73
CA PRO A 82 32.54 18.34 19.84
C PRO A 82 33.37 17.36 20.69
N ALA A 83 34.30 17.88 21.47
CA ALA A 83 35.23 17.08 22.29
C ALA A 83 34.56 16.18 23.34
N ASN A 84 33.32 16.50 23.72
CA ASN A 84 32.48 15.69 24.62
C ASN A 84 31.58 14.68 23.88
N ALA A 85 31.70 14.53 22.57
CA ALA A 85 31.01 13.48 21.85
C ALA A 85 31.55 12.10 22.25
N LEU A 86 30.63 11.16 22.57
CA LEU A 86 30.95 9.83 23.11
C LEU A 86 31.90 9.03 22.20
N ASP A 87 31.70 9.10 20.90
CA ASP A 87 32.49 8.37 19.90
C ASP A 87 33.14 9.28 18.85
N GLY A 88 33.17 10.57 19.11
CA GLY A 88 33.74 11.58 18.20
C GLY A 88 32.96 11.71 16.87
N ARG A 89 31.69 11.30 16.82
CA ARG A 89 30.87 11.30 15.60
C ARG A 89 29.69 12.24 15.69
N VAL A 90 29.37 12.87 14.56
CA VAL A 90 28.06 13.48 14.31
C VAL A 90 27.21 12.49 13.53
N ARG A 91 25.98 12.34 13.95
CA ARG A 91 24.96 11.55 13.26
C ARG A 91 23.99 12.49 12.56
N HIS A 92 23.42 12.05 11.44
CA HIS A 92 22.53 12.85 10.61
C HIS A 92 21.15 12.21 10.45
N ASP A 93 20.81 11.30 11.34
CA ASP A 93 19.55 10.55 11.36
C ASP A 93 18.62 10.96 12.51
N GLY A 94 18.74 12.20 12.96
CA GLY A 94 17.93 12.72 14.05
C GLY A 94 16.52 13.12 13.62
N ILE A 95 15.53 12.79 14.45
CA ILE A 95 14.13 13.19 14.32
C ILE A 95 13.68 13.86 15.60
N ILE A 96 12.96 15.00 15.48
CA ILE A 96 12.21 15.60 16.57
C ILE A 96 10.73 15.48 16.18
N VAL A 97 9.96 14.78 17.00
CA VAL A 97 8.52 14.60 16.77
C VAL A 97 7.78 15.85 17.25
N ASP A 98 6.90 16.39 16.42
CA ASP A 98 6.06 17.52 16.82
C ASP A 98 5.17 17.15 18.01
N GLY A 99 5.10 18.05 18.96
CA GLY A 99 4.35 17.87 20.20
C GLY A 99 4.86 18.74 21.34
N VAL A 100 4.39 18.43 22.53
CA VAL A 100 4.83 19.08 23.78
C VAL A 100 5.41 18.05 24.73
N ASN A 101 6.35 18.49 25.56
CA ASN A 101 6.91 17.68 26.63
C ASN A 101 5.95 17.65 27.84
N GLU A 102 6.33 16.94 28.91
CA GLU A 102 5.53 16.82 30.13
C GLU A 102 5.24 18.17 30.82
N LYS A 103 6.05 19.19 30.54
CA LYS A 103 5.90 20.55 31.10
C LYS A 103 5.01 21.45 30.24
N GLY A 104 4.59 20.99 29.07
CA GLY A 104 3.82 21.77 28.10
C GLY A 104 4.68 22.60 27.13
N ASP A 105 6.01 22.53 27.21
CA ASP A 105 6.92 23.19 26.29
C ASP A 105 7.01 22.40 24.97
N LYS A 106 7.39 23.07 23.89
CA LYS A 106 7.62 22.39 22.60
C LYS A 106 8.64 21.26 22.77
N ASN A 107 8.32 20.08 22.20
CA ASN A 107 9.23 18.94 22.24
C ASN A 107 10.53 19.25 21.47
N ASP A 108 11.66 19.07 22.14
CA ASP A 108 13.02 19.24 21.62
C ASP A 108 13.85 17.94 21.70
N ILE A 109 13.23 16.85 22.15
CA ILE A 109 13.90 15.56 22.32
C ILE A 109 14.21 14.98 20.94
N ILE A 110 15.51 14.79 20.65
CA ILE A 110 15.96 14.18 19.42
C ILE A 110 16.09 12.66 19.60
N VAL A 111 15.54 11.92 18.65
CA VAL A 111 15.63 10.45 18.57
C VAL A 111 16.28 10.07 17.23
N SER A 112 16.94 8.92 17.15
CA SER A 112 17.41 8.42 15.85
C SER A 112 16.23 7.94 15.00
N ALA A 113 16.35 8.01 13.68
CA ALA A 113 15.34 7.46 12.78
C ALA A 113 15.07 5.97 13.07
N ALA A 114 16.12 5.21 13.36
CA ALA A 114 16.01 3.81 13.74
C ALA A 114 15.17 3.62 15.00
N ASP A 115 15.40 4.36 16.05
CA ASP A 115 14.61 4.29 17.31
C ASP A 115 13.18 4.73 17.09
N TYR A 116 12.98 5.81 16.32
CA TYR A 116 11.65 6.33 15.99
C TYR A 116 10.79 5.29 15.29
N TYR A 117 11.30 4.66 14.21
CA TYR A 117 10.54 3.68 13.44
C TYR A 117 10.41 2.35 14.18
N ASN A 118 11.47 1.86 14.83
CA ASN A 118 11.42 0.60 15.57
C ASN A 118 10.45 0.67 16.77
N SER A 119 10.34 1.80 17.45
CA SER A 119 9.37 1.99 18.53
C SER A 119 7.92 1.81 18.06
N ARG A 120 7.63 2.01 16.77
CA ARG A 120 6.31 1.86 16.17
C ARG A 120 5.89 0.41 15.97
N TYR A 121 6.83 -0.53 16.00
CA TYR A 121 6.51 -1.96 15.96
C TYR A 121 5.53 -2.34 17.08
N ASN A 122 5.77 -1.86 18.27
CA ASN A 122 4.90 -2.10 19.43
C ASN A 122 3.59 -1.29 19.41
N ARG A 123 3.41 -0.41 18.41
CA ARG A 123 2.21 0.41 18.21
C ARG A 123 1.43 0.01 16.95
N ALA A 124 1.44 -1.28 16.64
CA ALA A 124 0.81 -1.80 15.42
C ALA A 124 -0.66 -1.42 15.27
N GLY A 125 -1.39 -1.28 16.37
CA GLY A 125 -2.79 -0.83 16.41
C GLY A 125 -2.99 0.68 16.40
N SER A 126 -1.94 1.49 16.20
CA SER A 126 -2.05 2.95 16.21
C SER A 126 -2.71 3.51 14.94
N GLU A 127 -3.15 4.77 15.02
CA GLU A 127 -3.76 5.51 13.90
C GLU A 127 -2.86 5.56 12.67
N ASP A 128 -1.54 5.54 12.85
CA ASP A 128 -0.55 5.54 11.76
C ASP A 128 -0.68 4.38 10.78
N ASN A 129 -1.34 3.30 11.19
CA ASN A 129 -1.54 2.09 10.40
C ASN A 129 -3.01 1.85 10.04
N LEU A 130 -3.87 2.82 10.38
CA LEU A 130 -5.30 2.78 10.11
C LEU A 130 -5.61 3.62 8.86
N TYR A 131 -5.77 2.96 7.74
CA TYR A 131 -6.01 3.59 6.43
C TYR A 131 -7.49 3.65 6.08
N ASP A 132 -7.89 4.65 5.32
CA ASP A 132 -9.16 4.63 4.59
C ASP A 132 -9.12 3.52 3.53
N ASN A 133 -10.13 2.64 3.51
CA ASN A 133 -10.16 1.46 2.66
C ASN A 133 -10.90 1.69 1.32
N THR A 134 -10.89 2.92 0.83
CA THR A 134 -11.47 3.23 -0.49
C THR A 134 -10.57 2.71 -1.61
N TYR A 135 -11.18 1.97 -2.54
CA TYR A 135 -10.51 1.54 -3.78
C TYR A 135 -11.49 1.40 -4.94
N ILE A 136 -10.95 1.45 -6.15
CA ILE A 136 -11.62 1.15 -7.43
C ILE A 136 -10.71 0.20 -8.21
N LYS A 137 -11.25 -0.90 -8.69
CA LYS A 137 -10.51 -1.99 -9.31
C LYS A 137 -11.07 -2.35 -10.68
N MET A 138 -10.20 -2.56 -11.66
CA MET A 138 -10.51 -3.24 -12.90
C MET A 138 -10.64 -4.74 -12.60
N ARG A 139 -11.88 -5.20 -12.44
CA ARG A 139 -12.19 -6.56 -12.02
C ARG A 139 -12.05 -7.54 -13.15
N GLU A 140 -12.63 -7.21 -14.31
CA GLU A 140 -12.56 -8.07 -15.48
C GLU A 140 -12.54 -7.23 -16.77
N LEU A 141 -11.73 -7.68 -17.72
CA LEU A 141 -11.74 -7.23 -19.09
C LEU A 141 -11.86 -8.45 -20.00
N LYS A 142 -12.91 -8.51 -20.82
CA LYS A 142 -13.17 -9.62 -21.72
C LYS A 142 -13.32 -9.11 -23.15
N LEU A 143 -12.42 -9.55 -24.04
CA LEU A 143 -12.49 -9.31 -25.45
C LEU A 143 -12.99 -10.59 -26.13
N SER A 144 -14.12 -10.54 -26.83
CA SER A 144 -14.71 -11.67 -27.52
C SER A 144 -14.81 -11.40 -29.01
N TYR A 145 -14.57 -12.44 -29.80
CA TYR A 145 -14.74 -12.44 -31.24
C TYR A 145 -15.69 -13.55 -31.64
N ARG A 146 -16.79 -13.18 -32.30
CA ARG A 146 -17.76 -14.13 -32.90
C ARG A 146 -17.27 -14.50 -34.30
N VAL A 147 -16.97 -15.77 -34.52
CA VAL A 147 -16.54 -16.24 -35.81
C VAL A 147 -17.72 -16.22 -36.76
N PRO A 148 -17.60 -15.60 -37.96
CA PRO A 148 -18.71 -15.51 -38.91
C PRO A 148 -19.25 -16.86 -39.38
N ASN A 149 -20.57 -16.97 -39.59
CA ASN A 149 -21.22 -18.21 -39.91
C ASN A 149 -20.75 -18.85 -41.25
N ASN A 150 -20.30 -18.06 -42.21
CA ASN A 150 -19.73 -18.57 -43.47
C ASN A 150 -18.45 -19.41 -43.28
N ILE A 151 -17.80 -19.26 -42.16
CA ILE A 151 -16.57 -20.04 -41.80
C ILE A 151 -17.02 -21.29 -41.05
N ILE A 152 -17.84 -21.14 -40.01
CA ILE A 152 -18.16 -22.21 -39.05
C ILE A 152 -19.17 -23.23 -39.59
N SER A 153 -20.05 -22.85 -40.54
CA SER A 153 -21.02 -23.76 -41.17
C SER A 153 -20.31 -24.89 -41.92
N LYS A 154 -19.12 -24.67 -42.42
CA LYS A 154 -18.32 -25.69 -43.12
C LYS A 154 -17.86 -26.84 -42.22
N ILE A 155 -17.84 -26.63 -40.92
CA ILE A 155 -17.42 -27.60 -39.90
C ILE A 155 -18.60 -28.02 -39.01
N GLY A 156 -19.86 -27.72 -39.44
CA GLY A 156 -21.07 -28.15 -38.76
C GLY A 156 -21.41 -27.39 -37.48
N LEU A 157 -20.79 -26.24 -37.22
CA LEU A 157 -21.08 -25.42 -36.05
C LEU A 157 -22.11 -24.33 -36.38
N GLN A 158 -23.02 -24.06 -35.45
CA GLN A 158 -24.02 -22.99 -35.54
C GLN A 158 -23.51 -21.68 -34.94
N ASN A 159 -22.67 -21.77 -33.90
CA ASN A 159 -22.04 -20.61 -33.27
C ASN A 159 -20.65 -20.97 -32.76
N LEU A 160 -19.71 -20.03 -32.90
CA LEU A 160 -18.38 -20.12 -32.31
C LEU A 160 -17.95 -18.72 -31.82
N ASN A 161 -17.71 -18.63 -30.56
CA ASN A 161 -17.21 -17.39 -29.91
C ASN A 161 -15.94 -17.68 -29.15
N VAL A 162 -14.88 -16.95 -29.47
CA VAL A 162 -13.57 -17.04 -28.82
C VAL A 162 -13.38 -15.78 -28.00
N SER A 163 -12.97 -15.92 -26.74
CA SER A 163 -12.79 -14.80 -25.83
C SER A 163 -11.46 -14.87 -25.11
N LEU A 164 -10.82 -13.71 -24.95
CA LEU A 164 -9.71 -13.49 -24.03
C LEU A 164 -10.26 -12.79 -22.78
N VAL A 165 -9.89 -13.28 -21.62
CA VAL A 165 -10.37 -12.78 -20.32
C VAL A 165 -9.18 -12.46 -19.44
N GLY A 166 -9.16 -11.25 -18.89
CA GLY A 166 -8.24 -10.85 -17.84
C GLY A 166 -9.02 -10.49 -16.59
N SER A 167 -8.66 -11.10 -15.45
CA SER A 167 -9.33 -10.87 -14.16
C SER A 167 -8.38 -10.32 -13.11
N ASN A 168 -8.91 -9.49 -12.20
CA ASN A 168 -8.15 -8.83 -11.13
C ASN A 168 -6.96 -8.00 -11.64
N LEU A 169 -7.14 -7.26 -12.73
CA LEU A 169 -6.02 -6.70 -13.52
C LEU A 169 -5.21 -5.66 -12.76
N PHE A 170 -5.86 -4.64 -12.20
CA PHE A 170 -5.19 -3.59 -11.45
C PHE A 170 -6.18 -2.73 -10.66
N PHE A 171 -5.66 -2.02 -9.66
CA PHE A 171 -6.40 -0.96 -8.99
C PHE A 171 -6.29 0.31 -9.81
N ILE A 172 -7.44 0.87 -10.19
CA ILE A 172 -7.54 2.21 -10.80
C ILE A 172 -7.22 3.26 -9.74
N TYR A 173 -7.71 3.00 -8.53
CA TYR A 173 -7.47 3.84 -7.35
C TYR A 173 -7.43 2.98 -6.08
N LYS A 174 -6.55 3.32 -5.14
CA LYS A 174 -6.56 2.79 -3.78
C LYS A 174 -5.87 3.75 -2.80
N ASN A 175 -6.42 3.88 -1.61
CA ASN A 175 -5.83 4.69 -0.53
C ASN A 175 -4.77 3.90 0.26
N VAL A 176 -4.98 2.61 0.48
CA VAL A 176 -4.05 1.80 1.27
C VAL A 176 -2.77 1.58 0.48
N PRO A 177 -1.59 2.05 0.94
CA PRO A 177 -0.34 1.79 0.25
C PRO A 177 0.11 0.34 0.41
N ASN A 178 1.01 -0.11 -0.47
CA ASN A 178 1.76 -1.37 -0.42
C ASN A 178 0.94 -2.68 -0.45
N VAL A 179 -0.23 -2.73 0.16
CA VAL A 179 -1.05 -3.94 0.30
C VAL A 179 -2.29 -3.93 -0.58
N ASN A 180 -2.92 -5.09 -0.71
CA ASN A 180 -4.23 -5.22 -1.33
C ASN A 180 -5.34 -4.89 -0.31
N PRO A 181 -6.18 -3.87 -0.55
CA PRO A 181 -7.27 -3.49 0.35
C PRO A 181 -8.35 -4.58 0.54
N GLU A 182 -8.39 -5.59 -0.32
CA GLU A 182 -9.32 -6.73 -0.22
C GLU A 182 -8.73 -7.91 0.60
N ALA A 183 -7.42 -7.94 0.81
CA ALA A 183 -6.75 -9.02 1.52
C ALA A 183 -6.80 -8.77 3.02
N THR A 184 -7.82 -9.30 3.68
CA THR A 184 -8.02 -9.21 5.12
C THR A 184 -7.92 -10.57 5.80
N LEU A 185 -7.61 -10.60 7.10
CA LEU A 185 -7.48 -11.83 7.90
C LEU A 185 -8.77 -12.64 8.06
N GLY A 186 -9.90 -12.09 7.70
CA GLY A 186 -11.18 -12.70 8.09
C GLY A 186 -12.11 -13.01 6.93
N THR A 187 -12.12 -14.24 6.49
CA THR A 187 -13.30 -14.81 5.81
C THR A 187 -14.36 -15.33 6.79
N GLY A 188 -14.06 -15.29 8.09
CA GLY A 188 -14.90 -15.89 9.14
C GLY A 188 -15.39 -14.96 10.25
N GLY A 189 -15.37 -13.65 10.06
CA GLY A 189 -16.07 -12.71 10.95
C GLY A 189 -15.29 -12.18 12.15
N THR A 190 -14.06 -12.61 12.41
CA THR A 190 -13.33 -12.17 13.62
C THR A 190 -12.57 -10.87 13.43
N ASN A 191 -12.01 -10.57 12.24
CA ASN A 191 -11.33 -9.30 11.96
C ASN A 191 -11.34 -8.95 10.46
N PRO A 192 -12.49 -8.64 9.87
CA PRO A 192 -12.62 -8.41 8.42
C PRO A 192 -11.93 -7.12 7.93
N TYR A 193 -11.38 -6.33 8.84
CA TYR A 193 -10.78 -5.02 8.55
C TYR A 193 -9.32 -4.93 8.99
N VAL A 194 -8.68 -6.07 9.18
CA VAL A 194 -7.27 -6.17 9.54
C VAL A 194 -6.53 -6.90 8.41
N GLU A 195 -5.49 -6.28 7.90
CA GLU A 195 -4.55 -6.88 6.96
C GLU A 195 -3.26 -7.25 7.71
N TYR A 196 -2.79 -8.47 7.50
CA TYR A 196 -1.59 -8.99 8.16
C TYR A 196 -0.80 -9.87 7.19
N THR A 197 0.28 -9.34 6.62
CA THR A 197 1.20 -10.03 5.70
C THR A 197 0.52 -10.87 4.62
N SER A 198 -0.57 -10.32 4.08
CA SER A 198 -1.39 -11.02 3.09
C SER A 198 -0.67 -11.17 1.76
N TYR A 199 -0.87 -12.31 1.09
CA TYR A 199 -0.34 -12.51 -0.25
C TYR A 199 -0.90 -11.48 -1.23
N PRO A 200 -0.07 -10.98 -2.17
CA PRO A 200 -0.56 -10.14 -3.26
C PRO A 200 -1.66 -10.85 -4.06
N SER A 201 -2.68 -10.11 -4.47
CA SER A 201 -3.70 -10.68 -5.36
C SER A 201 -3.10 -11.05 -6.71
N ALA A 202 -3.41 -12.25 -7.19
CA ALA A 202 -3.00 -12.69 -8.51
C ALA A 202 -3.85 -12.04 -9.60
N ARG A 203 -3.22 -11.66 -10.71
CA ARG A 203 -3.89 -11.39 -11.99
C ARG A 203 -4.06 -12.71 -12.70
N SER A 204 -5.21 -12.90 -13.34
CA SER A 204 -5.48 -14.11 -14.11
C SER A 204 -5.75 -13.74 -15.55
N PHE A 205 -5.19 -14.52 -16.47
CA PHE A 205 -5.47 -14.41 -17.89
C PHE A 205 -5.92 -15.78 -18.39
N GLY A 206 -6.98 -15.80 -19.17
CA GLY A 206 -7.54 -17.01 -19.73
C GLY A 206 -8.14 -16.77 -21.08
N PHE A 207 -8.51 -17.88 -21.74
CA PHE A 207 -9.31 -17.85 -22.93
C PHE A 207 -10.54 -18.76 -22.74
N ALA A 208 -11.63 -18.43 -23.43
CA ALA A 208 -12.84 -19.23 -23.44
C ALA A 208 -13.30 -19.44 -24.87
N ILE A 209 -13.73 -20.64 -25.17
CA ILE A 209 -14.35 -21.01 -26.46
C ILE A 209 -15.75 -21.49 -26.13
N ASN A 210 -16.74 -20.81 -26.71
CA ASN A 210 -18.14 -21.21 -26.62
C ASN A 210 -18.63 -21.60 -28.02
N THR A 211 -19.18 -22.78 -28.12
CA THR A 211 -19.70 -23.33 -29.40
C THR A 211 -21.04 -23.97 -29.21
N SER A 212 -21.87 -23.96 -30.27
CA SER A 212 -23.09 -24.74 -30.38
C SER A 212 -23.12 -25.45 -31.73
N PHE A 213 -23.76 -26.63 -31.74
CA PHE A 213 -23.92 -27.52 -32.90
C PHE A 213 -25.32 -27.48 -33.42
#